data_ba1082f29a84fcbb467370275a155fe9
#
_entry.id   ba1082f29a84fcbb467370275a155fe9
#
_cell.length_a   1.000
_cell.length_b   1.000
_cell.length_c   1.000
_cell.angle_alpha   90.00
_cell.angle_beta   90.00
_cell.angle_gamma   90.00
#
_symmetry.space_group_name_H-M   'P 1'
#
loop_
_entity.id
_entity.type
_entity.pdbx_description
1 polymer ?
#
loop_
_entity_poly.entity_id
_entity_poly.type
_entity_poly.pdbx_seq_one_letter_code
_entity_poly.pdbx_strand_id
1 'polypeptide(L)'
;SPLSYSGGDTEYLTMLKELKPDAVIISTDWSTHAGIACDSMKHGAHAFVEVPLAVSLEELWNLVDTSEATRKHCMMMENVNYGRDELMFLNMVRQGVIGDLLHGEAAYIHCLVTQLGDTRGEGAWRPEYHTRINGNLYPTHGLGPVAQYMNLARGEDHFSRVAAFASPALGRNAYAKKHLPADHRWNNTPFICGDMNTAIVKTQLGRTIVVQLDETSPRP
;
A
#
# COMPACT_ATOMS: atom_id res chain seq x y z
N SER A 1 -19.29 12.93 -25.03
CA SER A 1 -17.91 12.57 -24.68
C SER A 1 -17.74 12.67 -23.17
N PRO A 2 -16.90 11.84 -22.55
CA PRO A 2 -16.60 12.00 -21.14
C PRO A 2 -16.00 13.40 -20.90
N LEU A 3 -16.36 14.01 -19.76
CA LEU A 3 -15.76 15.28 -19.33
C LEU A 3 -14.32 15.01 -18.90
N SER A 4 -13.41 15.93 -19.19
CA SER A 4 -12.01 15.85 -18.79
C SER A 4 -11.62 17.12 -18.04
N TYR A 5 -10.95 16.96 -16.92
CA TYR A 5 -10.39 18.01 -16.09
C TYR A 5 -8.88 17.81 -16.03
N SER A 6 -8.14 18.58 -16.83
CA SER A 6 -6.69 18.41 -17.04
C SER A 6 -5.90 19.71 -16.90
N GLY A 7 -6.44 20.68 -16.17
CA GLY A 7 -5.84 22.00 -15.98
C GLY A 7 -4.71 22.07 -14.94
N GLY A 8 -4.34 20.93 -14.33
CA GLY A 8 -3.28 20.85 -13.33
C GLY A 8 -3.66 20.02 -12.11
N ASP A 9 -2.76 19.94 -11.13
CA ASP A 9 -2.83 19.02 -9.98
C ASP A 9 -4.05 19.25 -9.06
N THR A 10 -4.70 20.39 -9.13
CA THR A 10 -5.88 20.73 -8.34
C THR A 10 -7.18 20.74 -9.11
N GLU A 11 -7.16 20.43 -10.40
CA GLU A 11 -8.34 20.46 -11.26
C GLU A 11 -9.42 19.46 -10.83
N TYR A 12 -9.05 18.41 -10.14
CA TYR A 12 -10.00 17.48 -9.52
C TYR A 12 -10.95 18.18 -8.53
N LEU A 13 -10.52 19.27 -7.87
CA LEU A 13 -11.40 20.05 -6.99
C LEU A 13 -12.52 20.75 -7.75
N THR A 14 -12.22 21.24 -8.96
CA THR A 14 -13.23 21.78 -9.88
C THR A 14 -14.21 20.69 -10.27
N MET A 15 -13.71 19.52 -10.66
CA MET A 15 -14.53 18.34 -10.96
C MET A 15 -15.47 17.98 -9.79
N LEU A 16 -14.94 17.91 -8.57
CA LEU A 16 -15.74 17.57 -7.39
C LEU A 16 -16.88 18.59 -7.14
N LYS A 17 -16.60 19.88 -7.32
CA LYS A 17 -17.59 20.96 -7.14
C LYS A 17 -18.67 20.96 -8.21
N GLU A 18 -18.30 20.74 -9.47
CA GLU A 18 -19.20 20.81 -10.62
C GLU A 18 -20.03 19.54 -10.77
N LEU A 19 -19.39 18.38 -10.72
CA LEU A 19 -20.06 17.09 -10.98
C LEU A 19 -20.73 16.50 -9.75
N LYS A 20 -20.25 16.82 -8.54
CA LYS A 20 -20.75 16.27 -7.27
C LYS A 20 -20.93 14.76 -7.33
N PRO A 21 -19.89 13.99 -7.67
CA PRO A 21 -20.00 12.55 -7.86
C PRO A 21 -20.38 11.86 -6.55
N ASP A 22 -21.09 10.72 -6.64
CA ASP A 22 -21.36 9.87 -5.47
C ASP A 22 -20.10 9.16 -4.98
N ALA A 23 -19.18 8.85 -5.89
CA ALA A 23 -17.93 8.15 -5.60
C ALA A 23 -16.80 8.59 -6.52
N VAL A 24 -15.57 8.53 -6.02
CA VAL A 24 -14.33 8.85 -6.75
C VAL A 24 -13.36 7.67 -6.63
N ILE A 25 -12.83 7.21 -7.77
CA ILE A 25 -11.74 6.24 -7.83
C ILE A 25 -10.44 7.03 -7.99
N ILE A 26 -9.46 6.76 -7.10
CA ILE A 26 -8.19 7.47 -7.01
C ILE A 26 -7.06 6.49 -7.31
N SER A 27 -6.36 6.71 -8.44
CA SER A 27 -5.22 5.91 -8.89
C SER A 27 -4.08 6.81 -9.37
N THR A 28 -3.69 7.74 -8.53
CA THR A 28 -2.60 8.70 -8.74
C THR A 28 -1.29 8.16 -8.14
N ASP A 29 -0.28 8.99 -7.92
CA ASP A 29 0.87 8.59 -7.12
C ASP A 29 0.54 8.58 -5.61
N TRP A 30 1.38 7.88 -4.83
CA TRP A 30 1.13 7.65 -3.40
C TRP A 30 1.02 8.94 -2.57
N SER A 31 1.74 10.01 -2.97
CA SER A 31 1.76 11.27 -2.22
C SER A 31 0.42 12.02 -2.24
N THR A 32 -0.44 11.70 -3.19
CA THR A 32 -1.70 12.41 -3.42
C THR A 32 -2.93 11.62 -2.97
N HIS A 33 -2.80 10.32 -2.72
CA HIS A 33 -3.91 9.43 -2.39
C HIS A 33 -4.76 9.95 -1.24
N ALA A 34 -4.14 10.17 -0.08
CA ALA A 34 -4.85 10.59 1.13
C ALA A 34 -5.50 11.96 1.00
N GLY A 35 -4.79 12.93 0.38
CA GLY A 35 -5.30 14.27 0.15
C GLY A 35 -6.55 14.28 -0.72
N ILE A 36 -6.48 13.63 -1.89
CA ILE A 36 -7.62 13.56 -2.83
C ILE A 36 -8.80 12.80 -2.20
N ALA A 37 -8.52 11.73 -1.41
CA ALA A 37 -9.58 10.99 -0.71
C ALA A 37 -10.30 11.85 0.33
N CYS A 38 -9.56 12.59 1.15
CA CYS A 38 -10.14 13.53 2.12
C CYS A 38 -10.98 14.61 1.43
N ASP A 39 -10.47 15.20 0.37
CA ASP A 39 -11.20 16.23 -0.39
C ASP A 39 -12.45 15.66 -1.05
N SER A 40 -12.38 14.46 -1.61
CA SER A 40 -13.55 13.76 -2.17
C SER A 40 -14.64 13.58 -1.11
N MET A 41 -14.29 13.10 0.08
CA MET A 41 -15.24 12.91 1.17
C MET A 41 -15.84 14.22 1.67
N LYS A 42 -15.03 15.28 1.79
CA LYS A 42 -15.49 16.64 2.15
C LYS A 42 -16.46 17.25 1.12
N HIS A 43 -16.33 16.84 -0.16
CA HIS A 43 -17.24 17.25 -1.22
C HIS A 43 -18.44 16.31 -1.40
N GLY A 44 -18.62 15.34 -0.51
CA GLY A 44 -19.80 14.48 -0.48
C GLY A 44 -19.67 13.16 -1.25
N ALA A 45 -18.51 12.84 -1.81
CA ALA A 45 -18.25 11.58 -2.50
C ALA A 45 -17.70 10.50 -1.56
N HIS A 46 -17.94 9.23 -1.86
CA HIS A 46 -17.18 8.13 -1.30
C HIS A 46 -15.82 8.02 -2.01
N ALA A 47 -14.75 7.66 -1.30
CA ALA A 47 -13.42 7.54 -1.86
C ALA A 47 -13.00 6.06 -1.98
N PHE A 48 -12.54 5.68 -3.17
CA PHE A 48 -11.95 4.38 -3.48
C PHE A 48 -10.51 4.61 -3.94
N VAL A 49 -9.54 4.13 -3.20
CA VAL A 49 -8.14 4.50 -3.36
C VAL A 49 -7.29 3.29 -3.68
N GLU A 50 -6.41 3.40 -4.68
CA GLU A 50 -5.39 2.40 -4.95
C GLU A 50 -4.41 2.24 -3.77
N VAL A 51 -3.72 1.12 -3.75
CA VAL A 51 -2.72 0.78 -2.72
C VAL A 51 -1.42 1.56 -2.95
N PRO A 52 -0.82 2.06 -1.87
CA PRO A 52 -1.29 2.17 -0.48
C PRO A 52 -2.26 3.34 -0.29
N LEU A 53 -3.11 3.22 0.71
CA LEU A 53 -4.08 4.27 1.05
C LEU A 53 -3.42 5.59 1.46
N ALA A 54 -2.29 5.52 2.16
CA ALA A 54 -1.52 6.63 2.67
C ALA A 54 -0.06 6.24 2.91
N VAL A 55 0.83 7.20 3.04
CA VAL A 55 2.28 6.99 3.24
C VAL A 55 2.78 7.52 4.58
N SER A 56 1.91 8.08 5.40
CA SER A 56 2.24 8.55 6.75
C SER A 56 1.12 8.24 7.75
N LEU A 57 1.48 8.23 9.02
CA LEU A 57 0.53 8.03 10.13
C LEU A 57 -0.47 9.19 10.22
N GLU A 58 -0.01 10.41 9.95
CA GLU A 58 -0.86 11.60 9.93
C GLU A 58 -1.93 11.51 8.85
N GLU A 59 -1.56 11.10 7.64
CA GLU A 59 -2.52 10.88 6.55
C GLU A 59 -3.55 9.82 6.89
N LEU A 60 -3.15 8.71 7.55
CA LEU A 60 -4.07 7.67 7.97
C LEU A 60 -5.11 8.19 8.98
N TRP A 61 -4.69 8.97 9.97
CA TRP A 61 -5.61 9.58 10.92
C TRP A 61 -6.51 10.61 10.26
N ASN A 62 -5.99 11.45 9.37
CA ASN A 62 -6.79 12.41 8.61
C ASN A 62 -7.89 11.74 7.78
N LEU A 63 -7.61 10.56 7.21
CA LEU A 63 -8.60 9.78 6.47
C LEU A 63 -9.71 9.26 7.38
N VAL A 64 -9.35 8.72 8.56
CA VAL A 64 -10.33 8.25 9.56
C VAL A 64 -11.20 9.40 10.03
N ASP A 65 -10.59 10.48 10.51
CA ASP A 65 -11.29 11.65 11.01
C ASP A 65 -12.22 12.27 9.96
N THR A 66 -11.74 12.35 8.70
CA THR A 66 -12.54 12.88 7.60
C THR A 66 -13.72 11.95 7.27
N SER A 67 -13.50 10.65 7.26
CA SER A 67 -14.55 9.66 7.02
C SER A 67 -15.64 9.75 8.11
N GLU A 68 -15.27 9.84 9.37
CA GLU A 68 -16.20 9.98 10.50
C GLU A 68 -16.96 11.31 10.44
N ALA A 69 -16.26 12.42 10.23
CA ALA A 69 -16.87 13.75 10.17
C ALA A 69 -17.85 13.92 9.00
N THR A 70 -17.52 13.36 7.84
CA THR A 70 -18.35 13.47 6.63
C THR A 70 -19.38 12.36 6.49
N ARG A 71 -19.24 11.28 7.25
CA ARG A 71 -20.01 10.02 7.12
C ARG A 71 -19.89 9.42 5.70
N LYS A 72 -18.74 9.60 5.07
CA LYS A 72 -18.42 9.01 3.77
C LYS A 72 -17.44 7.86 3.94
N HIS A 73 -17.61 6.82 3.14
CA HIS A 73 -16.69 5.69 3.14
C HIS A 73 -15.40 6.03 2.42
N CYS A 74 -14.29 5.59 2.99
CA CYS A 74 -13.00 5.51 2.32
C CYS A 74 -12.57 4.05 2.28
N MET A 75 -12.35 3.51 1.08
CA MET A 75 -11.96 2.12 0.87
C MET A 75 -10.64 2.06 0.11
N MET A 76 -9.65 1.38 0.70
CA MET A 76 -8.47 0.96 -0.05
C MET A 76 -8.85 -0.21 -0.97
N MET A 77 -8.53 -0.09 -2.25
CA MET A 77 -8.84 -1.10 -3.26
C MET A 77 -7.76 -2.19 -3.29
N GLU A 78 -7.60 -2.92 -2.17
CA GLU A 78 -6.66 -4.03 -2.07
C GLU A 78 -7.11 -5.20 -2.96
N ASN A 79 -6.63 -5.22 -4.19
CA ASN A 79 -7.07 -6.16 -5.22
C ASN A 79 -6.74 -7.62 -4.90
N VAL A 80 -5.66 -7.90 -4.16
CA VAL A 80 -5.26 -9.27 -3.80
C VAL A 80 -6.32 -9.94 -2.92
N ASN A 81 -7.06 -9.17 -2.10
CA ASN A 81 -8.19 -9.69 -1.32
C ASN A 81 -9.28 -10.36 -2.16
N TYR A 82 -9.34 -10.07 -3.45
CA TYR A 82 -10.40 -10.50 -4.36
C TYR A 82 -9.90 -11.50 -5.43
N GLY A 83 -8.66 -11.95 -5.31
CA GLY A 83 -8.15 -13.05 -6.11
C GLY A 83 -8.96 -14.33 -5.90
N ARG A 84 -9.03 -15.17 -6.93
CA ARG A 84 -9.82 -16.40 -6.86
C ARG A 84 -9.36 -17.33 -5.73
N ASP A 85 -8.05 -17.46 -5.58
CA ASP A 85 -7.46 -18.35 -4.60
C ASP A 85 -7.61 -17.78 -3.18
N GLU A 86 -7.45 -16.46 -3.02
CA GLU A 86 -7.67 -15.77 -1.76
C GLU A 86 -9.12 -15.88 -1.29
N LEU A 87 -10.07 -15.72 -2.19
CA LEU A 87 -11.50 -15.90 -1.88
C LEU A 87 -11.83 -17.36 -1.58
N MET A 88 -11.19 -18.33 -2.23
CA MET A 88 -11.33 -19.74 -1.91
C MET A 88 -10.84 -20.03 -0.50
N PHE A 89 -9.63 -19.59 -0.15
CA PHE A 89 -9.10 -19.76 1.20
C PHE A 89 -9.95 -19.07 2.25
N LEU A 90 -10.42 -17.85 1.99
CA LEU A 90 -11.34 -17.16 2.88
C LEU A 90 -12.61 -17.96 3.15
N ASN A 91 -13.17 -18.56 2.10
CA ASN A 91 -14.34 -19.42 2.25
C ASN A 91 -14.03 -20.70 3.05
N MET A 92 -12.89 -21.35 2.82
CA MET A 92 -12.46 -22.52 3.58
C MET A 92 -12.32 -22.20 5.07
N VAL A 93 -11.73 -21.06 5.40
CA VAL A 93 -11.62 -20.58 6.79
C VAL A 93 -13.00 -20.39 7.40
N ARG A 94 -13.90 -19.70 6.71
CA ARG A 94 -15.29 -19.45 7.17
C ARG A 94 -16.11 -20.72 7.37
N GLN A 95 -15.82 -21.75 6.61
CA GLN A 95 -16.45 -23.08 6.73
C GLN A 95 -15.76 -23.97 7.79
N GLY A 96 -14.71 -23.50 8.45
CA GLY A 96 -13.97 -24.24 9.45
C GLY A 96 -13.10 -25.39 8.89
N VAL A 97 -12.89 -25.45 7.57
CA VAL A 97 -12.13 -26.53 6.92
C VAL A 97 -10.68 -26.59 7.38
N ILE A 98 -10.08 -25.43 7.66
CA ILE A 98 -8.67 -25.31 8.07
C ILE A 98 -8.52 -25.38 9.59
N GLY A 99 -9.62 -25.24 10.35
CA GLY A 99 -9.59 -25.13 11.81
C GLY A 99 -9.20 -23.74 12.31
N ASP A 100 -8.68 -23.67 13.53
CA ASP A 100 -8.30 -22.40 14.15
C ASP A 100 -6.96 -21.88 13.59
N LEU A 101 -6.96 -20.64 13.14
CA LEU A 101 -5.76 -20.01 12.61
C LEU A 101 -4.89 -19.50 13.77
N LEU A 102 -3.65 -19.92 13.81
CA LEU A 102 -2.67 -19.55 14.85
C LEU A 102 -1.60 -18.61 14.31
N HIS A 103 -1.24 -18.77 13.04
CA HIS A 103 -0.16 -18.06 12.37
C HIS A 103 -0.51 -17.78 10.91
N GLY A 104 0.00 -16.66 10.38
CA GLY A 104 -0.09 -16.31 8.97
C GLY A 104 1.23 -15.79 8.44
N GLU A 105 1.48 -16.04 7.18
CA GLU A 105 2.60 -15.47 6.44
C GLU A 105 2.07 -14.58 5.32
N ALA A 106 2.59 -13.38 5.24
CA ALA A 106 2.20 -12.34 4.31
C ALA A 106 3.45 -11.78 3.63
N ALA A 107 3.44 -11.63 2.32
CA ALA A 107 4.61 -11.11 1.63
C ALA A 107 4.22 -10.30 0.38
N TYR A 108 5.06 -9.32 0.05
CA TYR A 108 5.15 -8.72 -1.26
C TYR A 108 6.57 -8.94 -1.77
N ILE A 109 6.71 -9.83 -2.74
CA ILE A 109 8.00 -10.26 -3.28
C ILE A 109 7.99 -10.09 -4.79
N HIS A 110 8.74 -9.10 -5.26
CA HIS A 110 8.89 -8.78 -6.69
C HIS A 110 10.28 -8.23 -6.96
N CYS A 111 10.86 -8.57 -8.11
CA CYS A 111 12.08 -7.91 -8.55
C CYS A 111 11.75 -6.62 -9.31
N LEU A 112 11.75 -5.49 -8.61
CA LEU A 112 11.41 -4.17 -9.17
C LEU A 112 12.62 -3.26 -9.44
N VAL A 113 13.85 -3.79 -9.38
CA VAL A 113 15.05 -2.98 -9.60
C VAL A 113 15.12 -2.39 -11.01
N THR A 114 14.49 -3.02 -11.99
CA THR A 114 14.42 -2.52 -13.38
C THR A 114 13.67 -1.19 -13.48
N GLN A 115 12.73 -0.91 -12.59
CA GLN A 115 11.99 0.36 -12.53
C GLN A 115 12.89 1.57 -12.28
N LEU A 116 14.12 1.37 -11.79
CA LEU A 116 15.05 2.48 -11.55
C LEU A 116 15.44 3.24 -12.84
N GLY A 117 15.26 2.63 -14.00
CA GLY A 117 15.47 3.26 -15.31
C GLY A 117 14.24 3.95 -15.89
N ASP A 118 13.09 3.80 -15.27
CA ASP A 118 11.84 4.34 -15.81
C ASP A 118 11.73 5.85 -15.58
N THR A 119 11.22 6.56 -16.59
CA THR A 119 10.98 8.00 -16.54
C THR A 119 9.49 8.34 -16.45
N ARG A 120 8.63 7.32 -16.48
CA ARG A 120 7.15 7.43 -16.42
C ARG A 120 6.57 6.31 -15.57
N GLY A 121 5.31 6.49 -15.18
CA GLY A 121 4.62 5.51 -14.34
C GLY A 121 5.24 5.39 -12.95
N GLU A 122 5.03 4.27 -12.31
CA GLU A 122 5.48 4.03 -10.92
C GLU A 122 7.00 4.13 -10.74
N GLY A 123 7.78 3.68 -11.71
CA GLY A 123 9.24 3.75 -11.65
C GLY A 123 9.80 5.16 -11.61
N ALA A 124 9.04 6.17 -12.05
CA ALA A 124 9.46 7.56 -12.00
C ALA A 124 9.46 8.16 -10.58
N TRP A 125 8.57 7.69 -9.70
CA TRP A 125 8.39 8.27 -8.35
C TRP A 125 8.53 7.24 -7.22
N ARG A 126 8.12 5.98 -7.40
CA ARG A 126 8.15 4.95 -6.36
C ARG A 126 9.53 4.71 -5.75
N PRO A 127 10.66 4.66 -6.53
CA PRO A 127 11.99 4.48 -5.97
C PRO A 127 12.39 5.55 -4.95
N GLU A 128 11.83 6.76 -5.03
CA GLU A 128 12.13 7.85 -4.10
C GLU A 128 11.77 7.50 -2.65
N TYR A 129 10.70 6.75 -2.42
CA TYR A 129 10.31 6.30 -1.08
C TYR A 129 11.38 5.41 -0.43
N HIS A 130 12.10 4.60 -1.23
CA HIS A 130 13.19 3.76 -0.74
C HIS A 130 14.46 4.54 -0.34
N THR A 131 14.54 5.82 -0.70
CA THR A 131 15.62 6.70 -0.24
C THR A 131 15.31 7.41 1.08
N ARG A 132 14.05 7.38 1.51
CA ARG A 132 13.55 8.13 2.67
C ARG A 132 13.07 7.24 3.80
N ILE A 133 12.55 6.05 3.50
CA ILE A 133 11.91 5.15 4.46
C ILE A 133 12.66 3.82 4.45
N ASN A 134 13.08 3.37 5.63
CA ASN A 134 13.64 2.03 5.83
C ASN A 134 12.59 1.15 6.52
N GLY A 135 11.83 0.39 5.74
CA GLY A 135 10.73 -0.42 6.25
C GLY A 135 9.92 -1.06 5.12
N ASN A 136 8.88 -1.79 5.49
CA ASN A 136 7.96 -2.37 4.52
C ASN A 136 7.02 -1.29 3.95
N LEU A 137 7.27 -0.87 2.72
CA LEU A 137 6.50 0.19 2.03
C LEU A 137 5.20 -0.33 1.41
N TYR A 138 5.04 -1.65 1.27
CA TYR A 138 3.90 -2.23 0.53
C TYR A 138 3.38 -3.52 1.19
N PRO A 139 2.92 -3.45 2.46
CA PRO A 139 2.56 -4.64 3.23
C PRO A 139 1.19 -5.22 2.86
N THR A 140 0.30 -4.44 2.25
CA THR A 140 -1.13 -4.72 2.24
C THR A 140 -1.52 -5.87 1.32
N HIS A 141 -0.79 -6.11 0.23
CA HIS A 141 -1.06 -7.23 -0.66
C HIS A 141 -0.94 -8.60 0.02
N GLY A 142 0.00 -8.75 0.94
CA GLY A 142 0.09 -9.96 1.74
C GLY A 142 -0.75 -9.88 3.03
N LEU A 143 -0.70 -8.75 3.72
CA LEU A 143 -1.38 -8.58 5.01
C LEU A 143 -2.90 -8.53 4.87
N GLY A 144 -3.44 -7.97 3.79
CA GLY A 144 -4.87 -7.85 3.56
C GLY A 144 -5.61 -9.19 3.59
N PRO A 145 -5.23 -10.18 2.75
CA PRO A 145 -5.82 -11.52 2.79
C PRO A 145 -5.69 -12.18 4.15
N VAL A 146 -4.50 -12.16 4.77
CA VAL A 146 -4.28 -12.78 6.08
C VAL A 146 -5.14 -12.12 7.17
N ALA A 147 -5.27 -10.79 7.14
CA ALA A 147 -6.15 -10.07 8.07
C ALA A 147 -7.63 -10.47 7.88
N GLN A 148 -8.08 -10.70 6.64
CA GLN A 148 -9.43 -11.20 6.36
C GLN A 148 -9.63 -12.64 6.86
N TYR A 149 -8.65 -13.52 6.64
CA TYR A 149 -8.71 -14.91 7.12
C TYR A 149 -8.82 -14.97 8.65
N MET A 150 -8.06 -14.13 9.34
CA MET A 150 -8.08 -14.03 10.80
C MET A 150 -9.20 -13.17 11.36
N ASN A 151 -10.05 -12.57 10.52
CA ASN A 151 -11.13 -11.64 10.90
C ASN A 151 -10.63 -10.47 11.77
N LEU A 152 -9.44 -9.92 11.46
CA LEU A 152 -8.85 -8.82 12.23
C LEU A 152 -9.60 -7.51 12.01
N ALA A 153 -9.72 -6.71 13.05
CA ALA A 153 -10.41 -5.41 13.08
C ALA A 153 -11.91 -5.45 12.69
N ARG A 154 -12.49 -6.66 12.60
CA ARG A 154 -13.93 -6.86 12.31
C ARG A 154 -14.64 -7.70 13.37
N GLY A 155 -13.91 -8.23 14.32
CA GLY A 155 -14.36 -9.03 15.44
C GLY A 155 -13.63 -8.65 16.71
N GLU A 156 -13.37 -9.64 17.55
CA GLU A 156 -12.69 -9.45 18.84
C GLU A 156 -11.17 -9.30 18.71
N ASP A 157 -10.59 -9.69 17.57
CA ASP A 157 -9.15 -9.69 17.35
C ASP A 157 -8.70 -8.46 16.53
N HIS A 158 -7.55 -7.91 16.91
CA HIS A 158 -6.92 -6.76 16.24
C HIS A 158 -5.40 -6.80 16.41
N PHE A 159 -4.68 -5.99 15.64
CA PHE A 159 -3.24 -5.84 15.78
C PHE A 159 -2.89 -5.25 17.15
N SER A 160 -1.96 -5.87 17.84
CA SER A 160 -1.57 -5.49 19.20
C SER A 160 -0.13 -4.99 19.28
N ARG A 161 0.81 -5.70 18.65
CA ARG A 161 2.24 -5.38 18.68
C ARG A 161 2.88 -5.70 17.34
N VAL A 162 3.92 -4.94 17.00
CA VAL A 162 4.77 -5.21 15.84
C VAL A 162 6.24 -5.04 16.23
N ALA A 163 7.08 -5.94 15.72
CA ALA A 163 8.54 -5.79 15.71
C ALA A 163 9.00 -5.95 14.26
N ALA A 164 9.82 -5.01 13.76
CA ALA A 164 10.26 -4.99 12.38
C ALA A 164 11.77 -4.80 12.27
N PHE A 165 12.36 -5.45 11.30
CA PHE A 165 13.78 -5.40 10.99
C PHE A 165 13.98 -5.30 9.49
N ALA A 166 15.00 -4.54 9.09
CA ALA A 166 15.42 -4.39 7.69
C ALA A 166 16.84 -4.91 7.53
N SER A 167 17.12 -5.57 6.43
CA SER A 167 18.48 -5.91 6.01
C SER A 167 19.24 -4.65 5.51
N PRO A 168 20.56 -4.75 5.23
CA PRO A 168 21.24 -3.69 4.49
C PRO A 168 20.59 -3.43 3.12
N ALA A 169 20.68 -2.18 2.64
CA ALA A 169 20.20 -1.75 1.32
C ALA A 169 21.33 -1.85 0.29
N LEU A 170 21.49 -2.97 -0.36
CA LEU A 170 22.58 -3.23 -1.32
C LEU A 170 22.10 -3.37 -2.76
N GLY A 171 20.99 -4.06 -2.98
CA GLY A 171 20.54 -4.49 -4.32
C GLY A 171 20.25 -3.32 -5.25
N ARG A 172 19.45 -2.34 -4.83
CA ARG A 172 19.15 -1.15 -5.66
C ARG A 172 20.39 -0.32 -5.95
N ASN A 173 21.24 -0.11 -4.94
CA ASN A 173 22.50 0.63 -5.12
C ASN A 173 23.44 -0.08 -6.10
N ALA A 174 23.55 -1.40 -6.02
CA ALA A 174 24.37 -2.19 -6.93
C ALA A 174 23.79 -2.19 -8.36
N TYR A 175 22.48 -2.32 -8.48
CA TYR A 175 21.80 -2.28 -9.78
C TYR A 175 22.00 -0.93 -10.47
N ALA A 176 21.79 0.18 -9.76
CA ALA A 176 21.99 1.51 -10.30
C ALA A 176 23.41 1.71 -10.83
N LYS A 177 24.42 1.34 -10.04
CA LYS A 177 25.84 1.42 -10.46
C LYS A 177 26.17 0.59 -11.70
N LYS A 178 25.55 -0.55 -11.86
CA LYS A 178 25.84 -1.49 -12.94
C LYS A 178 25.09 -1.18 -14.22
N HIS A 179 23.87 -0.67 -14.14
CA HIS A 179 22.93 -0.63 -15.26
C HIS A 179 22.50 0.78 -15.69
N LEU A 180 22.72 1.80 -14.87
CA LEU A 180 22.34 3.18 -15.18
C LEU A 180 23.57 4.03 -15.52
N PRO A 181 23.42 5.11 -16.32
CA PRO A 181 24.49 6.06 -16.59
C PRO A 181 25.14 6.59 -15.30
N ALA A 182 26.44 6.86 -15.33
CA ALA A 182 27.18 7.25 -14.14
C ALA A 182 26.65 8.54 -13.48
N ASP A 183 26.10 9.46 -14.26
CA ASP A 183 25.47 10.71 -13.85
C ASP A 183 24.00 10.57 -13.45
N HIS A 184 23.42 9.38 -13.58
CA HIS A 184 22.03 9.15 -13.23
C HIS A 184 21.77 9.44 -11.75
N ARG A 185 20.61 10.06 -11.44
CA ARG A 185 20.25 10.48 -10.09
C ARG A 185 20.41 9.37 -9.03
N TRP A 186 20.06 8.15 -9.36
CA TRP A 186 20.13 7.01 -8.46
C TRP A 186 21.57 6.53 -8.15
N ASN A 187 22.57 6.96 -8.90
CA ASN A 187 23.97 6.75 -8.56
C ASN A 187 24.50 7.77 -7.52
N ASN A 188 23.78 8.88 -7.35
CA ASN A 188 24.12 9.97 -6.42
C ASN A 188 23.18 10.06 -5.21
N THR A 189 22.09 9.30 -5.20
CA THR A 189 21.12 9.27 -4.09
C THR A 189 21.09 7.86 -3.51
N PRO A 190 21.64 7.62 -2.31
CA PRO A 190 21.69 6.28 -1.72
C PRO A 190 20.29 5.79 -1.33
N PHE A 191 20.00 4.55 -1.65
CA PHE A 191 18.83 3.85 -1.10
C PHE A 191 19.13 3.40 0.32
N ILE A 192 18.20 3.65 1.24
CA ILE A 192 18.29 3.26 2.66
C ILE A 192 17.32 2.16 3.03
N CYS A 193 16.24 1.95 2.26
CA CYS A 193 15.31 0.86 2.48
C CYS A 193 16.01 -0.47 2.28
N GLY A 194 16.07 -1.29 3.32
CA GLY A 194 16.70 -2.60 3.26
C GLY A 194 16.10 -3.50 2.17
N ASP A 195 16.93 -4.35 1.58
CA ASP A 195 16.51 -5.24 0.50
C ASP A 195 15.45 -6.23 0.94
N MET A 196 15.55 -6.70 2.19
CA MET A 196 14.56 -7.52 2.86
C MET A 196 14.05 -6.79 4.10
N ASN A 197 12.75 -6.58 4.18
CA ASN A 197 12.08 -6.06 5.38
C ASN A 197 11.17 -7.16 5.94
N THR A 198 11.31 -7.46 7.22
CA THR A 198 10.52 -8.47 7.90
C THR A 198 9.91 -7.88 9.16
N ALA A 199 8.61 -8.01 9.29
CA ALA A 199 7.88 -7.65 10.50
C ALA A 199 7.19 -8.88 11.07
N ILE A 200 7.16 -8.99 12.41
CA ILE A 200 6.34 -9.94 13.13
C ILE A 200 5.28 -9.16 13.88
N VAL A 201 4.04 -9.46 13.57
CA VAL A 201 2.85 -8.85 14.18
C VAL A 201 2.24 -9.86 15.15
N LYS A 202 1.87 -9.40 16.35
CA LYS A 202 1.08 -10.17 17.32
C LYS A 202 -0.31 -9.54 17.41
N THR A 203 -1.34 -10.38 17.43
CA THR A 203 -2.72 -9.94 17.63
C THR A 203 -3.11 -9.96 19.10
N GLN A 204 -4.23 -9.35 19.43
CA GLN A 204 -4.78 -9.32 20.80
C GLN A 204 -5.08 -10.72 21.34
N LEU A 205 -5.62 -11.60 20.51
CA LEU A 205 -5.90 -12.99 20.88
C LEU A 205 -4.68 -13.91 20.80
N GLY A 206 -3.48 -13.36 20.55
CA GLY A 206 -2.21 -14.09 20.61
C GLY A 206 -1.74 -14.73 19.30
N ARG A 207 -2.46 -14.59 18.20
CA ARG A 207 -2.04 -15.01 16.88
C ARG A 207 -0.82 -14.23 16.42
N THR A 208 -0.07 -14.78 15.48
CA THR A 208 1.13 -14.14 14.92
C THR A 208 1.04 -14.05 13.40
N ILE A 209 1.63 -12.99 12.83
CA ILE A 209 1.73 -12.82 11.38
C ILE A 209 3.17 -12.39 11.06
N VAL A 210 3.82 -13.07 10.13
CA VAL A 210 5.06 -12.60 9.50
C VAL A 210 4.68 -11.81 8.25
N VAL A 211 5.22 -10.60 8.11
CA VAL A 211 5.00 -9.74 6.94
C VAL A 211 6.35 -9.38 6.33
N GLN A 212 6.53 -9.70 5.05
CA GLN A 212 7.80 -9.50 4.34
C GLN A 212 7.64 -8.59 3.13
N LEU A 213 8.69 -7.81 2.86
CA LEU A 213 8.89 -7.07 1.61
C LEU A 213 10.25 -7.42 1.03
N ASP A 214 10.29 -7.82 -0.23
CA ASP A 214 11.51 -7.97 -1.02
C ASP A 214 11.23 -7.53 -2.46
N GLU A 215 11.84 -6.43 -2.86
CA GLU A 215 11.67 -5.87 -4.21
C GLU A 215 13.00 -5.88 -5.00
N THR A 216 13.99 -6.60 -4.52
CA THR A 216 15.34 -6.60 -5.10
C THR A 216 15.81 -7.98 -5.54
N SER A 217 15.29 -9.05 -4.95
CA SER A 217 15.67 -10.41 -5.31
C SER A 217 14.88 -10.90 -6.52
N PRO A 218 15.53 -11.61 -7.47
CA PRO A 218 14.86 -12.21 -8.63
C PRO A 218 14.14 -13.50 -8.23
N ARG A 219 13.22 -13.40 -7.29
CA ARG A 219 12.33 -14.48 -6.85
C ARG A 219 10.96 -14.31 -7.46
N PRO A 220 10.26 -15.41 -7.80
CA PRO A 220 8.86 -15.33 -8.19
C PRO A 220 7.98 -14.97 -7.00
#